data_acd1d6466446c8bd54f06a72521f5844
#
_entry.id   acd1d6466446c8bd54f06a72521f5844
#
_cell.length_a   1.000
_cell.length_b   1.000
_cell.length_c   1.000
_cell.angle_alpha   90.00
_cell.angle_beta   90.00
_cell.angle_gamma   90.00
#
_symmetry.space_group_name_H-M   'P 1'
#
loop_
_entity.id
_entity.type
_entity.pdbx_description
1 polymer ?
#
loop_
_entity_poly.entity_id
_entity_poly.type
_entity_poly.pdbx_seq_one_letter_code
_entity_poly.pdbx_strand_id
1 'polypeptide(L)'
;MATRASSDAAPQPLVPLTKRKAWQALQTHYEKVRDLHLRKLFAGDPKRGERMTAEAAGIFLDYSKNRVTDETLKLLIELAEESGVRAHIDAMFRGDKINFTEKRAVLHVALRAPKGASILVDGQNVVPEVHAVLDKMTQFANRVRSGEWKGNTGKRIRNVVNIGIGGSDLGPVMAYEALRHYSDRSMTFRFVSNVDGADFGEAVSDLDATETLFIVSSKTFTTLETMTNAHSARTWSLAGLGGDEKSVAKHFVAVSTNAAEVAKFGIDTANMFGFWDWVGGRYSMDSAIGLSTMLAIGADNFRAMLSGFHEMDEHFRTAPFDRNLPVLMGLIGLWYADFFGAQTVGVMPYEQYLKRLPAYLQQLTMESNGKYVTVDGTDVTYATGPIYWGEPGTNGQHSFYQLIHQGTRLIPCDFIAFGQPLIPLGRHHDLLLANVFAQTEALAFGKTPEQVKAEGTPDWLVPHRVFQGNRPSNTILAARLTPEVLGKLVALYEHAVFTQGAIWQINSFDQWGVELGKVLAQRIVPELESSAAPALAHDSSTNNLIRRYRKIRSTS
;
A
#
# COMPACT_ATOMS: atom_id res chain seq x y z
N MET A 1 46.43 -5.32 -6.43
CA MET A 1 45.85 -4.68 -5.21
C MET A 1 45.07 -3.47 -5.67
N ALA A 2 43.77 -3.61 -5.86
CA ALA A 2 42.88 -2.50 -6.16
C ALA A 2 42.27 -2.05 -4.82
N THR A 3 42.59 -0.83 -4.42
CA THR A 3 42.07 -0.18 -3.23
C THR A 3 40.55 -0.03 -3.36
N ARG A 4 39.80 -0.75 -2.53
CA ARG A 4 38.36 -0.51 -2.31
C ARG A 4 38.22 0.92 -1.76
N ALA A 5 37.70 1.81 -2.57
CA ALA A 5 37.23 3.13 -2.10
C ALA A 5 36.17 2.90 -1.04
N SER A 6 36.31 3.54 0.12
CA SER A 6 35.34 3.51 1.22
C SER A 6 34.03 4.14 0.78
N SER A 7 32.92 3.43 0.92
CA SER A 7 31.57 3.82 0.53
C SER A 7 30.90 4.84 1.47
N ASP A 8 31.66 5.63 2.21
CA ASP A 8 31.14 6.59 3.21
C ASP A 8 31.18 8.07 2.71
N ALA A 9 31.38 8.28 1.41
CA ALA A 9 31.28 9.63 0.85
C ALA A 9 29.81 10.09 0.86
N ALA A 10 29.57 11.31 1.37
CA ALA A 10 28.27 11.95 1.28
C ALA A 10 27.81 12.02 -0.19
N PRO A 11 26.50 11.88 -0.46
CA PRO A 11 25.96 12.03 -1.82
C PRO A 11 26.40 13.35 -2.42
N GLN A 12 26.65 13.37 -3.73
CA GLN A 12 26.98 14.61 -4.41
C GLN A 12 25.77 15.55 -4.41
N PRO A 13 26.00 16.90 -4.32
CA PRO A 13 24.93 17.86 -4.38
C PRO A 13 24.09 17.68 -5.66
N LEU A 14 22.78 17.64 -5.49
CA LEU A 14 21.82 17.52 -6.59
C LEU A 14 21.48 18.90 -7.16
N VAL A 15 21.09 18.93 -8.43
CA VAL A 15 20.37 20.09 -8.96
C VAL A 15 19.01 20.14 -8.28
N PRO A 16 18.68 21.19 -7.49
CA PRO A 16 17.40 21.31 -6.81
C PRO A 16 16.24 21.19 -7.81
N LEU A 17 15.20 20.44 -7.46
CA LEU A 17 14.05 20.18 -8.33
C LEU A 17 13.46 21.49 -8.89
N THR A 18 13.29 22.50 -8.04
CA THR A 18 12.73 23.82 -8.41
C THR A 18 13.63 24.64 -9.35
N LYS A 19 14.88 24.24 -9.55
CA LYS A 19 15.82 24.88 -10.50
C LYS A 19 15.88 24.20 -11.86
N ARG A 20 15.22 23.07 -12.02
CA ARG A 20 15.13 22.35 -13.31
C ARG A 20 14.32 23.16 -14.30
N LYS A 21 14.70 23.12 -15.57
CA LYS A 21 14.03 23.89 -16.64
C LYS A 21 12.57 23.49 -16.79
N ALA A 22 12.29 22.18 -16.80
CA ALA A 22 10.93 21.68 -16.93
C ALA A 22 10.05 22.09 -15.73
N TRP A 23 10.58 22.13 -14.50
CA TRP A 23 9.84 22.64 -13.33
C TRP A 23 9.45 24.11 -13.50
N GLN A 24 10.39 24.96 -13.91
CA GLN A 24 10.14 26.39 -14.13
C GLN A 24 9.15 26.62 -15.27
N ALA A 25 9.23 25.82 -16.33
CA ALA A 25 8.28 25.84 -17.42
C ALA A 25 6.88 25.42 -16.95
N LEU A 26 6.77 24.37 -16.12
CA LEU A 26 5.50 23.94 -15.49
C LEU A 26 4.93 25.04 -14.60
N GLN A 27 5.74 25.73 -13.83
CA GLN A 27 5.29 26.84 -12.98
C GLN A 27 4.71 27.98 -13.82
N THR A 28 5.38 28.34 -14.91
CA THR A 28 4.89 29.33 -15.88
C THR A 28 3.63 28.87 -16.59
N HIS A 29 3.56 27.59 -16.95
CA HIS A 29 2.41 26.99 -17.59
C HIS A 29 1.20 26.92 -16.64
N TYR A 30 1.42 26.58 -15.37
CA TYR A 30 0.39 26.56 -14.33
C TYR A 30 -0.37 27.90 -14.25
N GLU A 31 0.33 29.02 -14.25
CA GLU A 31 -0.32 30.36 -14.23
C GLU A 31 -1.28 30.59 -15.40
N LYS A 32 -1.02 29.95 -16.55
CA LYS A 32 -1.89 30.06 -17.74
C LYS A 32 -3.11 29.13 -17.68
N VAL A 33 -2.98 27.97 -17.00
CA VAL A 33 -4.01 26.91 -17.08
C VAL A 33 -4.76 26.69 -15.77
N ARG A 34 -4.31 27.25 -14.65
CA ARG A 34 -4.90 27.00 -13.32
C ARG A 34 -6.41 27.31 -13.23
N ASP A 35 -6.89 28.23 -14.03
CA ASP A 35 -8.31 28.63 -14.05
C ASP A 35 -9.11 27.98 -15.17
N LEU A 36 -8.48 27.10 -15.99
CA LEU A 36 -9.19 26.37 -17.02
C LEU A 36 -10.14 25.34 -16.39
N HIS A 37 -11.39 25.41 -16.83
CA HIS A 37 -12.41 24.48 -16.38
C HIS A 37 -12.51 23.27 -17.32
N LEU A 38 -12.70 22.08 -16.78
CA LEU A 38 -12.86 20.83 -17.54
C LEU A 38 -13.98 20.94 -18.60
N ARG A 39 -15.07 21.67 -18.34
CA ARG A 39 -16.10 21.95 -19.34
C ARG A 39 -15.52 22.60 -20.61
N LYS A 40 -14.60 23.54 -20.46
CA LYS A 40 -13.95 24.21 -21.61
C LYS A 40 -12.97 23.27 -22.33
N LEU A 41 -12.22 22.46 -21.56
CA LEU A 41 -11.28 21.51 -22.14
C LEU A 41 -12.00 20.44 -22.99
N PHE A 42 -13.14 19.93 -22.52
CA PHE A 42 -13.96 18.97 -23.30
C PHE A 42 -14.71 19.62 -24.45
N ALA A 43 -15.20 20.86 -24.29
CA ALA A 43 -15.85 21.60 -25.39
C ALA A 43 -14.87 21.92 -26.53
N GLY A 44 -13.60 22.22 -26.18
CA GLY A 44 -12.55 22.50 -27.15
C GLY A 44 -11.95 21.26 -27.82
N ASP A 45 -12.14 20.08 -27.23
CA ASP A 45 -11.67 18.79 -27.73
C ASP A 45 -12.72 17.69 -27.49
N PRO A 46 -13.65 17.48 -28.42
CA PRO A 46 -14.68 16.44 -28.31
C PRO A 46 -14.14 15.02 -28.20
N LYS A 47 -12.90 14.77 -28.63
CA LYS A 47 -12.22 13.47 -28.54
C LYS A 47 -11.32 13.33 -27.31
N ARG A 48 -11.34 14.30 -26.39
CA ARG A 48 -10.48 14.29 -25.22
C ARG A 48 -10.60 13.00 -24.40
N GLY A 49 -11.83 12.50 -24.21
CA GLY A 49 -12.09 11.26 -23.47
C GLY A 49 -11.57 10.00 -24.14
N GLU A 50 -11.36 10.03 -25.48
CA GLU A 50 -10.78 8.92 -26.22
C GLU A 50 -9.24 9.02 -26.28
N ARG A 51 -8.71 10.24 -26.27
CA ARG A 51 -7.31 10.55 -26.52
C ARG A 51 -6.46 10.59 -25.23
N MET A 52 -7.02 11.08 -24.14
CA MET A 52 -6.33 11.15 -22.84
C MET A 52 -6.57 9.89 -22.02
N THR A 53 -6.19 8.78 -22.62
CA THR A 53 -6.25 7.43 -22.05
C THR A 53 -4.96 6.68 -22.35
N ALA A 54 -4.67 5.67 -21.54
CA ALA A 54 -3.61 4.72 -21.80
C ALA A 54 -4.06 3.34 -21.33
N GLU A 55 -3.63 2.30 -22.06
CA GLU A 55 -3.97 0.93 -21.74
C GLU A 55 -2.73 0.04 -21.81
N ALA A 56 -2.49 -0.75 -20.80
CA ALA A 56 -1.43 -1.75 -20.75
C ALA A 56 -1.74 -2.82 -19.71
N ALA A 57 -1.22 -4.01 -19.91
CA ALA A 57 -1.37 -5.13 -19.00
C ALA A 57 -2.85 -5.42 -18.63
N GLY A 58 -3.82 -5.09 -19.50
CA GLY A 58 -5.26 -5.24 -19.24
C GLY A 58 -5.83 -4.24 -18.23
N ILE A 59 -5.10 -3.17 -17.93
CA ILE A 59 -5.55 -2.01 -17.16
C ILE A 59 -5.75 -0.83 -18.11
N PHE A 60 -6.94 -0.27 -18.11
CA PHE A 60 -7.29 0.95 -18.85
C PHE A 60 -7.31 2.12 -17.87
N LEU A 61 -6.54 3.17 -18.15
CA LEU A 61 -6.47 4.41 -17.40
C LEU A 61 -7.07 5.55 -18.22
N ASP A 62 -8.21 6.07 -17.81
CA ASP A 62 -8.76 7.33 -18.29
C ASP A 62 -8.32 8.47 -17.36
N TYR A 63 -7.45 9.34 -17.85
CA TYR A 63 -7.02 10.55 -17.17
C TYR A 63 -7.57 11.83 -17.82
N SER A 64 -8.56 11.71 -18.70
CA SER A 64 -9.13 12.83 -19.45
C SER A 64 -9.81 13.86 -18.56
N LYS A 65 -10.33 13.43 -17.39
CA LYS A 65 -10.97 14.31 -16.41
C LYS A 65 -9.99 14.98 -15.43
N ASN A 66 -8.72 15.13 -15.85
CA ASN A 66 -7.71 15.92 -15.14
C ASN A 66 -7.56 17.31 -15.75
N ARG A 67 -7.15 18.28 -14.94
CA ARG A 67 -6.89 19.68 -15.36
C ARG A 67 -5.50 19.77 -16.00
N VAL A 68 -5.32 19.02 -17.09
CA VAL A 68 -4.09 18.92 -17.88
C VAL A 68 -4.37 19.21 -19.34
N THR A 69 -3.41 19.77 -20.04
CA THR A 69 -3.39 19.93 -21.50
C THR A 69 -2.28 19.09 -22.08
N ASP A 70 -2.16 19.00 -23.42
CA ASP A 70 -1.04 18.33 -24.06
C ASP A 70 0.31 18.94 -23.67
N GLU A 71 0.37 20.27 -23.55
CA GLU A 71 1.56 20.96 -23.07
C GLU A 71 1.87 20.64 -21.61
N THR A 72 0.84 20.48 -20.76
CA THR A 72 1.05 20.03 -19.37
C THR A 72 1.72 18.66 -19.34
N LEU A 73 1.19 17.71 -20.11
CA LEU A 73 1.74 16.35 -20.17
C LEU A 73 3.17 16.34 -20.71
N LYS A 74 3.42 17.08 -21.77
CA LYS A 74 4.75 17.22 -22.35
C LYS A 74 5.76 17.73 -21.32
N LEU A 75 5.45 18.82 -20.61
CA LEU A 75 6.32 19.39 -19.60
C LEU A 75 6.52 18.47 -18.38
N LEU A 76 5.50 17.71 -17.99
CA LEU A 76 5.61 16.69 -16.93
C LEU A 76 6.53 15.55 -17.34
N ILE A 77 6.46 15.10 -18.59
CA ILE A 77 7.36 14.08 -19.16
C ILE A 77 8.80 14.62 -19.21
N GLU A 78 8.99 15.85 -19.70
CA GLU A 78 10.30 16.50 -19.68
C GLU A 78 10.88 16.59 -18.25
N LEU A 79 10.02 16.86 -17.24
CA LEU A 79 10.46 16.85 -15.84
C LEU A 79 10.91 15.47 -15.39
N ALA A 80 10.21 14.39 -15.78
CA ALA A 80 10.62 13.03 -15.48
C ALA A 80 11.97 12.68 -16.15
N GLU A 81 12.17 13.11 -17.38
CA GLU A 81 13.44 12.94 -18.12
C GLU A 81 14.58 13.71 -17.44
N GLU A 82 14.40 15.00 -17.16
CA GLU A 82 15.39 15.82 -16.43
C GLU A 82 15.68 15.29 -15.02
N SER A 83 14.71 14.58 -14.42
CA SER A 83 14.86 13.95 -13.11
C SER A 83 15.56 12.59 -13.18
N GLY A 84 15.86 12.09 -14.39
CA GLY A 84 16.52 10.81 -14.58
C GLY A 84 15.68 9.60 -14.15
N VAL A 85 14.35 9.69 -14.24
CA VAL A 85 13.43 8.62 -13.82
C VAL A 85 13.79 7.30 -14.49
N ARG A 86 14.15 7.29 -15.78
CA ARG A 86 14.59 6.08 -16.49
C ARG A 86 15.81 5.45 -15.84
N ALA A 87 16.81 6.24 -15.52
CA ALA A 87 18.04 5.75 -14.87
C ALA A 87 17.76 5.17 -13.46
N HIS A 88 16.82 5.77 -12.72
CA HIS A 88 16.38 5.25 -11.42
C HIS A 88 15.62 3.92 -11.57
N ILE A 89 14.75 3.79 -12.58
CA ILE A 89 14.08 2.53 -12.91
C ILE A 89 15.14 1.45 -13.21
N ASP A 90 16.06 1.75 -14.11
CA ASP A 90 17.12 0.80 -14.50
C ASP A 90 17.99 0.40 -13.30
N ALA A 91 18.29 1.34 -12.39
CA ALA A 91 19.04 1.08 -11.17
C ALA A 91 18.31 0.11 -10.23
N MET A 92 16.98 0.28 -10.04
CA MET A 92 16.18 -0.65 -9.26
C MET A 92 16.22 -2.07 -9.85
N PHE A 93 15.95 -2.20 -11.15
CA PHE A 93 15.91 -3.52 -11.80
C PHE A 93 17.28 -4.20 -11.92
N ARG A 94 18.39 -3.43 -11.88
CA ARG A 94 19.75 -4.00 -11.79
C ARG A 94 20.11 -4.48 -10.40
N GLY A 95 19.39 -4.09 -9.34
CA GLY A 95 19.74 -4.38 -7.95
C GLY A 95 20.72 -3.40 -7.32
N ASP A 96 20.83 -2.19 -7.86
CA ASP A 96 21.64 -1.13 -7.28
C ASP A 96 21.09 -0.75 -5.88
N LYS A 97 21.97 -0.34 -4.95
CA LYS A 97 21.58 -0.01 -3.56
C LYS A 97 20.94 1.38 -3.48
N ILE A 98 19.77 1.55 -4.11
CA ILE A 98 19.06 2.83 -4.18
C ILE A 98 18.40 3.26 -2.86
N ASN A 99 18.19 2.34 -1.91
CA ASN A 99 17.91 2.72 -0.52
C ASN A 99 19.26 3.04 0.18
N PHE A 100 19.76 4.22 -0.07
CA PHE A 100 21.12 4.61 0.29
C PHE A 100 21.30 4.79 1.81
N THR A 101 20.26 5.22 2.55
CA THR A 101 20.32 5.43 4.01
C THR A 101 20.51 4.12 4.77
N GLU A 102 20.00 3.02 4.24
CA GLU A 102 20.17 1.67 4.79
C GLU A 102 21.20 0.82 3.99
N LYS A 103 21.79 1.37 2.91
CA LYS A 103 22.75 0.69 2.02
C LYS A 103 22.21 -0.62 1.43
N ARG A 104 20.92 -0.63 1.04
CA ARG A 104 20.20 -1.81 0.52
C ARG A 104 19.72 -1.61 -0.91
N ALA A 105 19.68 -2.72 -1.65
CA ALA A 105 18.90 -2.77 -2.88
C ALA A 105 17.38 -2.65 -2.59
N VAL A 106 16.60 -2.34 -3.60
CA VAL A 106 15.13 -2.29 -3.55
C VAL A 106 14.62 -3.22 -4.62
N LEU A 107 14.27 -4.44 -4.23
CA LEU A 107 14.03 -5.52 -5.18
C LEU A 107 12.73 -6.29 -4.94
N HIS A 108 11.66 -5.59 -4.51
CA HIS A 108 10.33 -6.20 -4.55
C HIS A 108 9.99 -6.75 -5.96
N VAL A 109 10.51 -6.16 -7.03
CA VAL A 109 10.39 -6.68 -8.41
C VAL A 109 11.02 -8.07 -8.61
N ALA A 110 12.04 -8.46 -7.81
CA ALA A 110 12.64 -9.78 -7.89
C ALA A 110 11.74 -10.89 -7.30
N LEU A 111 10.83 -10.55 -6.37
CA LEU A 111 9.89 -11.49 -5.75
C LEU A 111 8.93 -12.13 -6.76
N ARG A 112 8.70 -11.46 -7.87
CA ARG A 112 7.74 -11.81 -8.92
C ARG A 112 8.41 -12.02 -10.30
N ALA A 113 9.74 -11.98 -10.34
CA ALA A 113 10.50 -12.23 -11.56
C ALA A 113 10.36 -13.69 -12.02
N PRO A 114 10.33 -13.97 -13.35
CA PRO A 114 10.28 -15.33 -13.88
C PRO A 114 11.46 -16.19 -13.41
N LYS A 115 11.26 -17.50 -13.32
CA LYS A 115 12.26 -18.46 -12.81
C LYS A 115 13.62 -18.42 -13.55
N GLY A 116 13.62 -18.01 -14.82
CA GLY A 116 14.84 -17.87 -15.64
C GLY A 116 15.48 -16.49 -15.60
N ALA A 117 14.92 -15.52 -14.86
CA ALA A 117 15.48 -14.18 -14.76
C ALA A 117 16.77 -14.17 -13.93
N SER A 118 17.61 -13.16 -14.15
CA SER A 118 18.84 -12.94 -13.38
C SER A 118 18.84 -11.50 -12.87
N ILE A 119 18.71 -11.34 -11.54
CA ILE A 119 18.79 -10.07 -10.84
C ILE A 119 19.86 -10.21 -9.76
N LEU A 120 20.85 -9.32 -9.80
CA LEU A 120 22.05 -9.47 -8.98
C LEU A 120 22.00 -8.54 -7.76
N VAL A 121 22.31 -9.09 -6.59
CA VAL A 121 22.63 -8.33 -5.37
C VAL A 121 24.01 -8.75 -4.91
N ASP A 122 24.93 -7.81 -4.81
CA ASP A 122 26.33 -8.08 -4.42
C ASP A 122 26.98 -9.22 -5.25
N GLY A 123 26.61 -9.33 -6.53
CA GLY A 123 27.11 -10.32 -7.48
C GLY A 123 26.42 -11.68 -7.44
N GLN A 124 25.43 -11.88 -6.58
CA GLN A 124 24.64 -13.12 -6.50
C GLN A 124 23.27 -12.95 -7.13
N ASN A 125 22.85 -13.92 -7.94
CA ASN A 125 21.49 -13.94 -8.49
C ASN A 125 20.49 -14.36 -7.40
N VAL A 126 19.58 -13.45 -7.03
CA VAL A 126 18.61 -13.69 -5.95
C VAL A 126 17.36 -14.46 -6.40
N VAL A 127 17.09 -14.54 -7.70
CA VAL A 127 15.85 -15.15 -8.24
C VAL A 127 15.72 -16.64 -7.89
N PRO A 128 16.78 -17.48 -7.94
CA PRO A 128 16.66 -18.87 -7.53
C PRO A 128 16.24 -19.05 -6.06
N GLU A 129 16.74 -18.22 -5.15
CA GLU A 129 16.35 -18.27 -3.73
C GLU A 129 14.89 -17.85 -3.53
N VAL A 130 14.43 -16.82 -4.25
CA VAL A 130 13.00 -16.42 -4.24
C VAL A 130 12.12 -17.59 -4.62
N HIS A 131 12.43 -18.27 -5.72
CA HIS A 131 11.65 -19.43 -6.16
C HIS A 131 11.73 -20.61 -5.19
N ALA A 132 12.87 -20.83 -4.53
CA ALA A 132 12.99 -21.86 -3.49
C ALA A 132 12.05 -21.58 -2.29
N VAL A 133 11.94 -20.32 -1.87
CA VAL A 133 10.97 -19.90 -0.82
C VAL A 133 9.54 -20.08 -1.30
N LEU A 134 9.21 -19.65 -2.52
CA LEU A 134 7.87 -19.83 -3.11
C LEU A 134 7.49 -21.31 -3.23
N ASP A 135 8.44 -22.18 -3.60
CA ASP A 135 8.21 -23.62 -3.70
C ASP A 135 7.99 -24.24 -2.29
N LYS A 136 8.72 -23.78 -1.26
CA LYS A 136 8.51 -24.17 0.14
C LYS A 136 7.14 -23.72 0.64
N MET A 137 6.73 -22.49 0.37
CA MET A 137 5.40 -21.95 0.69
C MET A 137 4.30 -22.77 0.01
N THR A 138 4.48 -23.11 -1.27
CA THR A 138 3.55 -23.93 -2.05
C THR A 138 3.36 -25.30 -1.42
N GLN A 139 4.45 -25.99 -1.07
CA GLN A 139 4.39 -27.31 -0.43
C GLN A 139 3.65 -27.22 0.91
N PHE A 140 3.98 -26.25 1.73
CA PHE A 140 3.32 -26.06 3.02
C PHE A 140 1.83 -25.72 2.86
N ALA A 141 1.48 -24.79 1.99
CA ALA A 141 0.10 -24.42 1.74
C ALA A 141 -0.74 -25.60 1.24
N ASN A 142 -0.20 -26.40 0.33
CA ASN A 142 -0.90 -27.61 -0.17
C ASN A 142 -1.14 -28.64 0.94
N ARG A 143 -0.17 -28.87 1.82
CA ARG A 143 -0.30 -29.79 2.97
C ARG A 143 -1.35 -29.32 3.98
N VAL A 144 -1.41 -28.03 4.27
CA VAL A 144 -2.44 -27.46 5.17
C VAL A 144 -3.82 -27.55 4.51
N ARG A 145 -3.96 -27.12 3.25
CA ARG A 145 -5.23 -27.12 2.52
C ARG A 145 -5.79 -28.52 2.27
N SER A 146 -4.95 -29.51 1.99
CA SER A 146 -5.37 -30.90 1.85
C SER A 146 -5.73 -31.58 3.18
N GLY A 147 -5.30 -31.02 4.31
CA GLY A 147 -5.44 -31.65 5.64
C GLY A 147 -4.36 -32.70 5.93
N GLU A 148 -3.29 -32.77 5.13
CA GLU A 148 -2.08 -33.55 5.44
C GLU A 148 -1.34 -32.97 6.64
N TRP A 149 -1.23 -31.63 6.69
CA TRP A 149 -0.74 -30.94 7.88
C TRP A 149 -1.84 -30.93 8.94
N LYS A 150 -1.56 -31.50 10.09
CA LYS A 150 -2.49 -31.63 11.20
C LYS A 150 -1.95 -30.97 12.46
N GLY A 151 -2.86 -30.47 13.28
CA GLY A 151 -2.55 -30.01 14.62
C GLY A 151 -2.03 -31.13 15.52
N ASN A 152 -1.61 -30.79 16.73
CA ASN A 152 -1.03 -31.73 17.71
C ASN A 152 -1.97 -32.89 18.08
N THR A 153 -3.28 -32.62 18.06
CA THR A 153 -4.33 -33.66 18.34
C THR A 153 -4.66 -34.54 17.14
N GLY A 154 -4.01 -34.34 16.00
CA GLY A 154 -4.32 -35.05 14.75
C GLY A 154 -5.52 -34.48 13.97
N LYS A 155 -6.18 -33.43 14.47
CA LYS A 155 -7.22 -32.72 13.74
C LYS A 155 -6.65 -31.91 12.58
N ARG A 156 -7.46 -31.72 11.53
CA ARG A 156 -7.16 -30.84 10.40
C ARG A 156 -7.14 -29.38 10.87
N ILE A 157 -6.21 -28.57 10.35
CA ILE A 157 -6.24 -27.12 10.52
C ILE A 157 -7.41 -26.54 9.70
N ARG A 158 -8.24 -25.75 10.36
CA ARG A 158 -9.37 -25.02 9.78
C ARG A 158 -9.25 -23.50 9.92
N ASN A 159 -8.47 -23.06 10.92
CA ASN A 159 -8.31 -21.66 11.23
C ASN A 159 -6.86 -21.26 11.04
N VAL A 160 -6.63 -20.13 10.38
CA VAL A 160 -5.32 -19.53 10.21
C VAL A 160 -5.38 -18.10 10.76
N VAL A 161 -4.52 -17.79 11.71
CA VAL A 161 -4.40 -16.46 12.30
C VAL A 161 -3.03 -15.88 11.95
N ASN A 162 -3.01 -14.83 11.15
CA ASN A 162 -1.79 -14.10 10.82
C ASN A 162 -1.53 -13.02 11.88
N ILE A 163 -0.39 -13.08 12.56
CA ILE A 163 0.03 -12.09 13.55
C ILE A 163 1.18 -11.28 12.96
N GLY A 164 0.96 -10.00 12.74
CA GLY A 164 1.94 -9.10 12.14
C GLY A 164 1.46 -7.66 12.22
N ILE A 165 2.32 -6.66 12.03
CA ILE A 165 1.95 -5.25 12.04
C ILE A 165 2.56 -4.52 10.84
N GLY A 166 1.97 -3.41 10.42
CA GLY A 166 2.43 -2.63 9.30
C GLY A 166 2.43 -3.43 7.99
N GLY A 167 3.58 -3.56 7.32
CA GLY A 167 3.69 -4.32 6.08
C GLY A 167 3.42 -5.81 6.22
N SER A 168 3.58 -6.38 7.41
CA SER A 168 3.25 -7.78 7.70
C SER A 168 1.74 -8.02 7.97
N ASP A 169 0.93 -6.97 8.00
CA ASP A 169 -0.53 -7.01 8.15
C ASP A 169 -1.25 -6.42 6.94
N LEU A 170 -1.00 -5.13 6.61
CA LEU A 170 -1.80 -4.38 5.66
C LEU A 170 -1.85 -5.00 4.26
N GLY A 171 -0.71 -5.48 3.74
CA GLY A 171 -0.64 -6.20 2.48
C GLY A 171 -1.42 -7.51 2.51
N PRO A 172 -1.12 -8.43 3.42
CA PRO A 172 -1.84 -9.70 3.58
C PRO A 172 -3.35 -9.55 3.78
N VAL A 173 -3.80 -8.66 4.67
CA VAL A 173 -5.26 -8.48 4.90
C VAL A 173 -5.95 -7.86 3.69
N MET A 174 -5.29 -6.93 3.00
CA MET A 174 -5.81 -6.34 1.77
C MET A 174 -5.94 -7.41 0.68
N ALA A 175 -4.90 -8.21 0.45
CA ALA A 175 -4.91 -9.27 -0.55
C ALA A 175 -5.95 -10.37 -0.23
N TYR A 176 -6.07 -10.78 1.04
CA TYR A 176 -7.10 -11.73 1.47
C TYR A 176 -8.50 -11.19 1.18
N GLU A 177 -8.81 -9.96 1.59
CA GLU A 177 -10.12 -9.37 1.35
C GLU A 177 -10.40 -9.19 -0.15
N ALA A 178 -9.41 -8.72 -0.92
CA ALA A 178 -9.55 -8.53 -2.36
C ALA A 178 -9.78 -9.86 -3.11
N LEU A 179 -9.13 -10.91 -2.67
CA LEU A 179 -9.19 -12.23 -3.32
C LEU A 179 -10.06 -13.25 -2.57
N ARG A 180 -10.89 -12.79 -1.64
CA ARG A 180 -11.76 -13.65 -0.83
C ARG A 180 -12.71 -14.51 -1.67
N HIS A 181 -13.07 -14.05 -2.87
CA HIS A 181 -13.85 -14.84 -3.83
C HIS A 181 -13.14 -16.17 -4.19
N TYR A 182 -11.81 -16.15 -4.28
CA TYR A 182 -10.97 -17.29 -4.66
C TYR A 182 -10.51 -18.13 -3.46
N SER A 183 -10.85 -17.73 -2.23
CA SER A 183 -10.39 -18.41 -1.02
C SER A 183 -11.14 -19.73 -0.78
N ASP A 184 -10.47 -20.64 -0.08
CA ASP A 184 -11.08 -21.85 0.46
C ASP A 184 -12.06 -21.48 1.58
N ARG A 185 -13.37 -21.62 1.32
CA ARG A 185 -14.43 -21.25 2.24
C ARG A 185 -14.61 -22.23 3.40
N SER A 186 -13.94 -23.37 3.37
CA SER A 186 -13.91 -24.32 4.47
C SER A 186 -12.89 -23.94 5.57
N MET A 187 -12.09 -22.90 5.33
CA MET A 187 -11.08 -22.38 6.24
C MET A 187 -11.41 -20.94 6.65
N THR A 188 -11.11 -20.61 7.90
CA THR A 188 -11.25 -19.26 8.47
C THR A 188 -9.88 -18.57 8.51
N PHE A 189 -9.82 -17.32 8.06
CA PHE A 189 -8.61 -16.49 8.13
C PHE A 189 -8.88 -15.26 8.99
N ARG A 190 -7.99 -15.01 9.95
CA ARG A 190 -8.00 -13.86 10.85
C ARG A 190 -6.65 -13.16 10.81
N PHE A 191 -6.66 -11.87 11.11
CA PHE A 191 -5.46 -11.04 11.13
C PHE A 191 -5.43 -10.27 12.45
N VAL A 192 -4.30 -10.32 13.13
CA VAL A 192 -4.07 -9.66 14.42
C VAL A 192 -2.84 -8.77 14.29
N SER A 193 -3.03 -7.49 14.49
CA SER A 193 -1.97 -6.49 14.30
C SER A 193 -1.81 -5.54 15.49
N ASN A 194 -2.91 -5.13 16.11
CA ASN A 194 -2.88 -4.17 17.20
C ASN A 194 -2.47 -4.85 18.51
N VAL A 195 -1.72 -4.13 19.35
CA VAL A 195 -1.38 -4.58 20.70
C VAL A 195 -2.55 -4.42 21.69
N ASP A 196 -3.64 -3.77 21.29
CA ASP A 196 -4.89 -3.78 22.06
C ASP A 196 -5.40 -5.22 22.18
N GLY A 197 -5.58 -5.68 23.42
CA GLY A 197 -6.03 -7.04 23.73
C GLY A 197 -7.36 -7.42 23.07
N ALA A 198 -8.19 -6.45 22.71
CA ALA A 198 -9.44 -6.70 21.99
C ALA A 198 -9.18 -7.30 20.60
N ASP A 199 -8.12 -6.88 19.90
CA ASP A 199 -7.80 -7.38 18.55
C ASP A 199 -7.52 -8.89 18.57
N PHE A 200 -6.68 -9.35 19.51
CA PHE A 200 -6.41 -10.78 19.67
C PHE A 200 -7.62 -11.52 20.27
N GLY A 201 -8.24 -10.99 21.33
CA GLY A 201 -9.34 -11.63 22.03
C GLY A 201 -10.53 -11.93 21.10
N GLU A 202 -10.96 -10.94 20.32
CA GLU A 202 -12.04 -11.10 19.35
C GLU A 202 -11.66 -12.06 18.20
N ALA A 203 -10.40 -11.98 17.75
CA ALA A 203 -9.93 -12.82 16.65
C ALA A 203 -9.97 -14.33 16.97
N VAL A 204 -9.84 -14.71 18.25
CA VAL A 204 -9.82 -16.14 18.67
C VAL A 204 -11.05 -16.57 19.44
N SER A 205 -12.02 -15.69 19.70
CA SER A 205 -13.16 -15.92 20.58
C SER A 205 -14.04 -17.13 20.21
N ASP A 206 -14.14 -17.42 18.91
CA ASP A 206 -14.94 -18.50 18.34
C ASP A 206 -14.09 -19.65 17.75
N LEU A 207 -12.76 -19.65 17.97
CA LEU A 207 -11.85 -20.63 17.38
C LEU A 207 -11.54 -21.79 18.33
N ASP A 208 -11.36 -22.99 17.74
CA ASP A 208 -10.84 -24.19 18.43
C ASP A 208 -9.30 -24.21 18.30
N ALA A 209 -8.59 -24.13 19.43
CA ALA A 209 -7.13 -24.18 19.47
C ALA A 209 -6.55 -25.43 18.79
N THR A 210 -7.28 -26.56 18.83
CA THR A 210 -6.85 -27.83 18.22
C THR A 210 -6.88 -27.82 16.69
N GLU A 211 -7.56 -26.85 16.07
CA GLU A 211 -7.71 -26.67 14.63
C GLU A 211 -7.11 -25.34 14.12
N THR A 212 -6.38 -24.62 14.97
CA THR A 212 -5.86 -23.28 14.67
C THR A 212 -4.35 -23.28 14.40
N LEU A 213 -3.94 -22.65 13.32
CA LEU A 213 -2.54 -22.38 12.95
C LEU A 213 -2.26 -20.89 13.04
N PHE A 214 -1.20 -20.52 13.72
CA PHE A 214 -0.70 -19.14 13.81
C PHE A 214 0.48 -18.93 12.87
N ILE A 215 0.48 -17.83 12.12
CA ILE A 215 1.61 -17.35 11.33
C ILE A 215 2.15 -16.10 12.02
N VAL A 216 3.35 -16.19 12.57
CA VAL A 216 4.00 -15.04 13.22
C VAL A 216 4.90 -14.35 12.20
N SER A 217 4.48 -13.18 11.73
CA SER A 217 5.11 -12.45 10.65
C SER A 217 5.87 -11.22 11.20
N SER A 218 7.19 -11.37 11.36
CA SER A 218 8.07 -10.28 11.82
C SER A 218 9.48 -10.47 11.28
N LYS A 219 10.00 -9.46 10.55
CA LYS A 219 11.33 -9.54 9.93
C LYS A 219 12.42 -9.88 10.94
N THR A 220 12.47 -9.17 12.05
CA THR A 220 13.46 -9.34 13.12
C THR A 220 13.04 -10.32 14.21
N PHE A 221 11.77 -10.69 14.25
CA PHE A 221 11.13 -11.48 15.31
C PHE A 221 11.27 -10.85 16.72
N THR A 222 11.32 -9.50 16.75
CA THR A 222 11.50 -8.70 17.98
C THR A 222 10.54 -7.50 18.06
N THR A 223 9.66 -7.33 17.06
CA THR A 223 8.66 -6.24 17.02
C THR A 223 7.72 -6.38 18.22
N LEU A 224 7.65 -5.37 19.07
CA LEU A 224 6.96 -5.41 20.37
C LEU A 224 5.50 -5.91 20.23
N GLU A 225 4.73 -5.28 19.37
CA GLU A 225 3.30 -5.59 19.18
C GLU A 225 3.12 -7.02 18.67
N THR A 226 3.89 -7.41 17.65
CA THR A 226 3.83 -8.75 17.07
C THR A 226 4.19 -9.82 18.09
N MET A 227 5.26 -9.62 18.85
CA MET A 227 5.70 -10.60 19.85
C MET A 227 4.77 -10.68 21.05
N THR A 228 4.19 -9.56 21.48
CA THR A 228 3.16 -9.54 22.54
C THR A 228 1.95 -10.37 22.13
N ASN A 229 1.43 -10.13 20.92
CA ASN A 229 0.31 -10.91 20.38
C ASN A 229 0.68 -12.39 20.16
N ALA A 230 1.90 -12.67 19.69
CA ALA A 230 2.37 -14.05 19.50
C ALA A 230 2.47 -14.82 20.83
N HIS A 231 2.94 -14.18 21.90
CA HIS A 231 2.95 -14.78 23.25
C HIS A 231 1.55 -15.00 23.80
N SER A 232 0.61 -14.07 23.57
CA SER A 232 -0.81 -14.27 23.91
C SER A 232 -1.40 -15.46 23.15
N ALA A 233 -1.12 -15.56 21.84
CA ALA A 233 -1.53 -16.68 21.01
C ALA A 233 -0.96 -18.02 21.51
N ARG A 234 0.32 -18.02 21.92
CA ARG A 234 0.96 -19.20 22.47
C ARG A 234 0.30 -19.64 23.80
N THR A 235 0.03 -18.71 24.68
CA THR A 235 -0.67 -18.97 25.95
C THR A 235 -2.07 -19.54 25.71
N TRP A 236 -2.84 -18.91 24.82
CA TRP A 236 -4.18 -19.36 24.45
C TRP A 236 -4.15 -20.76 23.81
N SER A 237 -3.23 -21.01 22.89
CA SER A 237 -3.05 -22.30 22.21
C SER A 237 -2.69 -23.41 23.21
N LEU A 238 -1.72 -23.17 24.10
CA LEU A 238 -1.31 -24.14 25.12
C LEU A 238 -2.43 -24.47 26.09
N ALA A 239 -3.23 -23.49 26.52
CA ALA A 239 -4.39 -23.72 27.36
C ALA A 239 -5.40 -24.66 26.69
N GLY A 240 -5.68 -24.48 25.40
CA GLY A 240 -6.58 -25.33 24.63
C GLY A 240 -5.99 -26.71 24.24
N LEU A 241 -4.67 -26.90 24.37
CA LEU A 241 -3.94 -28.13 24.01
C LEU A 241 -3.37 -28.86 25.23
N GLY A 242 -3.89 -28.58 26.44
CA GLY A 242 -3.50 -29.29 27.68
C GLY A 242 -2.10 -28.96 28.19
N GLY A 243 -1.51 -27.82 27.77
CA GLY A 243 -0.19 -27.36 28.23
C GLY A 243 1.01 -28.03 27.54
N ASP A 244 0.79 -28.81 26.50
CA ASP A 244 1.89 -29.48 25.79
C ASP A 244 2.72 -28.50 24.94
N GLU A 245 3.88 -28.12 25.43
CA GLU A 245 4.85 -27.23 24.74
C GLU A 245 5.24 -27.74 23.34
N LYS A 246 5.24 -29.04 23.09
CA LYS A 246 5.55 -29.63 21.77
C LYS A 246 4.49 -29.30 20.72
N SER A 247 3.29 -28.90 21.16
CA SER A 247 2.20 -28.52 20.27
C SER A 247 2.55 -27.28 19.43
N VAL A 248 3.43 -26.38 19.92
CA VAL A 248 3.89 -25.17 19.22
C VAL A 248 4.43 -25.51 17.82
N ALA A 249 5.19 -26.60 17.68
CA ALA A 249 5.74 -27.04 16.39
C ALA A 249 4.67 -27.42 15.33
N LYS A 250 3.43 -27.65 15.75
CA LYS A 250 2.31 -28.02 14.86
C LYS A 250 1.32 -26.88 14.64
N HIS A 251 1.30 -25.90 15.54
CA HIS A 251 0.32 -24.83 15.56
C HIS A 251 0.91 -23.45 15.27
N PHE A 252 2.24 -23.34 15.15
CA PHE A 252 2.93 -22.07 14.84
C PHE A 252 3.93 -22.25 13.71
N VAL A 253 3.94 -21.27 12.81
CA VAL A 253 4.97 -21.08 11.78
C VAL A 253 5.43 -19.63 11.79
N ALA A 254 6.64 -19.39 11.31
CA ALA A 254 7.22 -18.05 11.32
C ALA A 254 7.51 -17.55 9.91
N VAL A 255 7.29 -16.27 9.69
CA VAL A 255 7.82 -15.53 8.55
C VAL A 255 8.81 -14.51 9.07
N SER A 256 10.12 -14.79 8.92
CA SER A 256 11.18 -14.02 9.55
C SER A 256 12.52 -14.22 8.87
N THR A 257 13.48 -13.34 9.20
CA THR A 257 14.90 -13.50 8.84
C THR A 257 15.75 -13.97 10.03
N ASN A 258 15.17 -14.10 11.24
CA ASN A 258 15.89 -14.35 12.49
C ASN A 258 15.55 -15.74 13.06
N ALA A 259 16.27 -16.76 12.57
CA ALA A 259 16.08 -18.15 12.99
C ALA A 259 16.34 -18.38 14.49
N ALA A 260 17.26 -17.61 15.10
CA ALA A 260 17.58 -17.77 16.53
C ALA A 260 16.41 -17.38 17.43
N GLU A 261 15.75 -16.24 17.16
CA GLU A 261 14.59 -15.80 17.94
C GLU A 261 13.35 -16.67 17.66
N VAL A 262 13.20 -17.17 16.42
CA VAL A 262 12.14 -18.12 16.05
C VAL A 262 12.30 -19.42 16.86
N ALA A 263 13.52 -19.97 16.95
CA ALA A 263 13.79 -21.17 17.74
C ALA A 263 13.54 -20.96 19.24
N LYS A 264 13.93 -19.81 19.80
CA LYS A 264 13.67 -19.45 21.21
C LYS A 264 12.18 -19.40 21.54
N PHE A 265 11.34 -18.97 20.60
CA PHE A 265 9.88 -18.98 20.77
C PHE A 265 9.29 -20.38 20.83
N GLY A 266 10.01 -21.38 20.31
CA GLY A 266 9.59 -22.79 20.26
C GLY A 266 9.07 -23.21 18.89
N ILE A 267 9.17 -22.38 17.87
CA ILE A 267 8.81 -22.74 16.49
C ILE A 267 9.97 -23.54 15.88
N ASP A 268 9.63 -24.67 15.25
CA ASP A 268 10.60 -25.42 14.45
C ASP A 268 11.05 -24.56 13.25
N THR A 269 12.36 -24.31 13.15
CA THR A 269 12.93 -23.50 12.06
C THR A 269 12.73 -24.13 10.68
N ALA A 270 12.43 -25.42 10.58
CA ALA A 270 11.99 -26.05 9.34
C ALA A 270 10.64 -25.43 8.83
N ASN A 271 9.83 -24.91 9.75
CA ASN A 271 8.56 -24.23 9.48
C ASN A 271 8.70 -22.70 9.45
N MET A 272 9.92 -22.20 9.26
CA MET A 272 10.20 -20.79 9.06
C MET A 272 10.34 -20.47 7.57
N PHE A 273 9.72 -19.37 7.12
CA PHE A 273 9.78 -18.87 5.76
C PHE A 273 10.56 -17.56 5.76
N GLY A 274 11.69 -17.55 5.04
CA GLY A 274 12.58 -16.41 4.95
C GLY A 274 12.17 -15.42 3.86
N PHE A 275 12.67 -14.21 3.97
CA PHE A 275 12.70 -13.19 2.93
C PHE A 275 13.95 -12.32 3.13
N TRP A 276 14.16 -11.27 2.36
CA TRP A 276 15.46 -10.61 2.27
C TRP A 276 15.39 -9.17 2.79
N ASP A 277 16.54 -8.61 3.10
CA ASP A 277 16.70 -7.23 3.58
C ASP A 277 16.37 -6.17 2.52
N TRP A 278 16.48 -6.54 1.22
CA TRP A 278 16.10 -5.72 0.09
C TRP A 278 14.57 -5.70 -0.18
N VAL A 279 13.77 -6.35 0.66
CA VAL A 279 12.30 -6.25 0.66
C VAL A 279 11.88 -5.28 1.75
N GLY A 280 11.33 -4.14 1.36
CA GLY A 280 10.67 -3.20 2.28
C GLY A 280 9.35 -3.77 2.81
N GLY A 281 8.99 -3.45 4.08
CA GLY A 281 7.77 -3.99 4.71
C GLY A 281 6.50 -3.73 3.89
N ARG A 282 6.27 -2.49 3.45
CA ARG A 282 5.09 -2.09 2.66
C ARG A 282 5.08 -2.63 1.21
N TYR A 283 6.18 -3.24 0.77
CA TYR A 283 6.36 -3.89 -0.53
C TYR A 283 6.49 -5.42 -0.41
N SER A 284 6.04 -6.02 0.71
CA SER A 284 6.40 -7.40 1.03
C SER A 284 5.28 -8.42 0.85
N MET A 285 4.07 -8.02 0.48
CA MET A 285 2.92 -8.94 0.38
C MET A 285 3.09 -10.06 -0.65
N ASP A 286 3.96 -9.89 -1.61
CA ASP A 286 4.34 -10.84 -2.66
C ASP A 286 5.55 -11.72 -2.29
N SER A 287 6.12 -11.53 -1.08
CA SER A 287 7.15 -12.38 -0.47
C SER A 287 6.54 -13.49 0.41
N ALA A 288 7.35 -14.10 1.28
CA ALA A 288 6.87 -15.02 2.32
C ALA A 288 5.83 -14.39 3.27
N ILE A 289 5.80 -13.07 3.41
CA ILE A 289 4.76 -12.33 4.14
C ILE A 289 3.35 -12.65 3.60
N GLY A 290 3.22 -12.98 2.32
CA GLY A 290 1.96 -13.43 1.70
C GLY A 290 1.58 -14.88 1.98
N LEU A 291 2.21 -15.58 2.92
CA LEU A 291 1.90 -16.99 3.21
C LEU A 291 0.42 -17.19 3.59
N SER A 292 -0.16 -16.31 4.39
CA SER A 292 -1.58 -16.34 4.73
C SER A 292 -2.48 -16.20 3.50
N THR A 293 -2.10 -15.34 2.57
CA THR A 293 -2.80 -15.18 1.28
C THR A 293 -2.70 -16.47 0.45
N MET A 294 -1.48 -17.05 0.33
CA MET A 294 -1.30 -18.31 -0.42
C MET A 294 -2.11 -19.46 0.21
N LEU A 295 -2.19 -19.56 1.53
CA LEU A 295 -3.04 -20.51 2.23
C LEU A 295 -4.52 -20.31 1.90
N ALA A 296 -4.96 -19.05 1.81
CA ALA A 296 -6.35 -18.73 1.52
C ALA A 296 -6.74 -19.07 0.07
N ILE A 297 -6.00 -18.56 -0.90
CA ILE A 297 -6.39 -18.62 -2.32
C ILE A 297 -5.76 -19.78 -3.10
N GLY A 298 -4.80 -20.48 -2.49
CA GLY A 298 -4.01 -21.55 -3.14
C GLY A 298 -2.81 -21.03 -3.90
N ALA A 299 -1.84 -21.91 -4.13
CA ALA A 299 -0.56 -21.58 -4.73
C ALA A 299 -0.68 -21.07 -6.17
N ASP A 300 -1.59 -21.63 -6.97
CA ASP A 300 -1.78 -21.24 -8.36
C ASP A 300 -2.29 -19.80 -8.48
N ASN A 301 -3.30 -19.44 -7.69
CA ASN A 301 -3.82 -18.08 -7.64
C ASN A 301 -2.78 -17.08 -7.09
N PHE A 302 -1.97 -17.49 -6.12
CA PHE A 302 -0.88 -16.65 -5.62
C PHE A 302 0.18 -16.42 -6.70
N ARG A 303 0.57 -17.45 -7.46
CA ARG A 303 1.49 -17.29 -8.60
C ARG A 303 0.88 -16.46 -9.73
N ALA A 304 -0.42 -16.57 -9.97
CA ALA A 304 -1.13 -15.71 -10.92
C ALA A 304 -1.08 -14.24 -10.48
N MET A 305 -1.23 -13.96 -9.18
CA MET A 305 -1.06 -12.61 -8.61
C MET A 305 0.38 -12.10 -8.87
N LEU A 306 1.40 -12.91 -8.60
CA LEU A 306 2.81 -12.56 -8.90
C LEU A 306 3.04 -12.28 -10.39
N SER A 307 2.42 -13.06 -11.27
CA SER A 307 2.49 -12.83 -12.72
C SER A 307 1.90 -11.46 -13.10
N GLY A 308 0.80 -11.08 -12.48
CA GLY A 308 0.19 -9.76 -12.69
C GLY A 308 1.10 -8.61 -12.25
N PHE A 309 1.74 -8.73 -11.09
CA PHE A 309 2.78 -7.78 -10.66
C PHE A 309 3.89 -7.66 -11.71
N HIS A 310 4.44 -8.79 -12.14
CA HIS A 310 5.53 -8.83 -13.10
C HIS A 310 5.16 -8.19 -14.45
N GLU A 311 3.95 -8.41 -14.93
CA GLU A 311 3.48 -7.80 -16.19
C GLU A 311 3.47 -6.27 -16.12
N MET A 312 3.06 -5.72 -14.97
CA MET A 312 3.11 -4.27 -14.74
C MET A 312 4.56 -3.77 -14.51
N ASP A 313 5.43 -4.58 -13.88
CA ASP A 313 6.87 -4.27 -13.77
C ASP A 313 7.52 -4.11 -15.14
N GLU A 314 7.27 -5.04 -16.05
CA GLU A 314 7.82 -4.99 -17.41
C GLU A 314 7.26 -3.80 -18.20
N HIS A 315 5.97 -3.49 -18.03
CA HIS A 315 5.39 -2.28 -18.59
C HIS A 315 6.08 -1.02 -18.05
N PHE A 316 6.27 -0.91 -16.73
CA PHE A 316 6.96 0.22 -16.10
C PHE A 316 8.39 0.36 -16.60
N ARG A 317 9.11 -0.76 -16.69
CA ARG A 317 10.51 -0.80 -17.10
C ARG A 317 10.71 -0.41 -18.56
N THR A 318 9.80 -0.78 -19.47
CA THR A 318 10.04 -0.72 -20.91
C THR A 318 9.24 0.33 -21.67
N ALA A 319 8.05 0.70 -21.17
CA ALA A 319 7.19 1.63 -21.89
C ALA A 319 7.76 3.06 -21.94
N PRO A 320 7.53 3.81 -23.01
CA PRO A 320 7.82 5.24 -23.07
C PRO A 320 6.92 6.01 -22.07
N PHE A 321 7.39 7.12 -21.52
CA PHE A 321 6.73 7.81 -20.42
C PHE A 321 5.31 8.30 -20.74
N ASP A 322 5.05 8.67 -21.97
CA ASP A 322 3.74 9.12 -22.46
C ASP A 322 2.66 8.02 -22.51
N ARG A 323 3.06 6.75 -22.37
CA ARG A 323 2.17 5.58 -22.34
C ARG A 323 2.39 4.69 -21.11
N ASN A 324 3.29 5.06 -20.24
CA ASN A 324 3.63 4.31 -19.04
C ASN A 324 2.63 4.65 -17.92
N LEU A 325 1.72 3.72 -17.61
CA LEU A 325 0.62 3.95 -16.68
C LEU A 325 1.10 4.43 -15.30
N PRO A 326 2.07 3.76 -14.62
CA PRO A 326 2.61 4.24 -13.36
C PRO A 326 3.24 5.64 -13.44
N VAL A 327 3.99 5.91 -14.51
CA VAL A 327 4.63 7.23 -14.70
C VAL A 327 3.57 8.31 -14.90
N LEU A 328 2.57 8.08 -15.74
CA LEU A 328 1.47 9.02 -15.95
C LEU A 328 0.72 9.33 -14.65
N MET A 329 0.38 8.30 -13.85
CA MET A 329 -0.27 8.50 -12.55
C MET A 329 0.62 9.28 -11.58
N GLY A 330 1.90 8.93 -11.50
CA GLY A 330 2.87 9.63 -10.67
C GLY A 330 2.99 11.11 -11.03
N LEU A 331 3.11 11.42 -12.33
CA LEU A 331 3.23 12.79 -12.86
C LEU A 331 1.96 13.62 -12.63
N ILE A 332 0.78 13.05 -12.87
CA ILE A 332 -0.50 13.73 -12.63
C ILE A 332 -0.67 13.99 -11.12
N GLY A 333 -0.31 13.04 -10.26
CA GLY A 333 -0.33 13.23 -8.81
C GLY A 333 0.61 14.36 -8.36
N LEU A 334 1.83 14.41 -8.90
CA LEU A 334 2.79 15.47 -8.65
C LEU A 334 2.26 16.85 -9.12
N TRP A 335 1.62 16.89 -10.30
CA TRP A 335 1.02 18.12 -10.82
C TRP A 335 0.02 18.75 -9.84
N TYR A 336 -0.81 17.90 -9.21
CA TYR A 336 -1.76 18.39 -8.21
C TYR A 336 -1.12 18.75 -6.88
N ALA A 337 -0.18 17.95 -6.40
CA ALA A 337 0.50 18.19 -5.12
C ALA A 337 1.31 19.49 -5.15
N ASP A 338 2.14 19.66 -6.16
CA ASP A 338 3.15 20.73 -6.19
C ASP A 338 2.65 22.03 -6.81
N PHE A 339 1.74 21.97 -7.79
CA PHE A 339 1.29 23.18 -8.49
C PHE A 339 -0.12 23.61 -8.06
N PHE A 340 -1.02 22.68 -7.80
CA PHE A 340 -2.36 23.01 -7.29
C PHE A 340 -2.48 22.99 -5.77
N GLY A 341 -1.44 22.58 -5.05
CA GLY A 341 -1.44 22.49 -3.59
C GLY A 341 -2.43 21.47 -3.03
N ALA A 342 -2.75 20.42 -3.79
CA ALA A 342 -3.62 19.34 -3.32
C ALA A 342 -2.88 18.51 -2.27
N GLN A 343 -3.42 18.50 -1.05
CA GLN A 343 -2.80 17.83 0.09
C GLN A 343 -3.21 16.37 0.23
N THR A 344 -4.25 15.94 -0.48
CA THR A 344 -4.80 14.59 -0.35
C THR A 344 -5.18 14.01 -1.71
N VAL A 345 -5.21 12.66 -1.76
CA VAL A 345 -5.73 11.88 -2.89
C VAL A 345 -6.79 10.93 -2.37
N GLY A 346 -7.99 10.95 -2.97
CA GLY A 346 -9.06 10.03 -2.65
C GLY A 346 -9.02 8.78 -3.54
N VAL A 347 -9.02 7.59 -2.94
CA VAL A 347 -9.07 6.31 -3.67
C VAL A 347 -10.44 5.67 -3.46
N MET A 348 -11.20 5.56 -4.56
CA MET A 348 -12.62 5.16 -4.55
C MET A 348 -12.80 3.85 -5.34
N PRO A 349 -12.52 2.68 -4.73
CA PRO A 349 -12.77 1.41 -5.41
C PRO A 349 -14.28 1.12 -5.43
N TYR A 350 -14.85 1.01 -6.63
CA TYR A 350 -16.23 0.52 -6.82
C TYR A 350 -16.21 -1.00 -6.99
N GLU A 351 -15.68 -1.63 -5.97
CA GLU A 351 -15.57 -3.07 -5.78
C GLU A 351 -15.48 -3.36 -4.27
N GLN A 352 -16.47 -4.04 -3.73
CA GLN A 352 -16.54 -4.30 -2.27
C GLN A 352 -15.34 -5.10 -1.75
N TYR A 353 -14.80 -6.00 -2.56
CA TYR A 353 -13.61 -6.76 -2.18
C TYR A 353 -12.35 -5.90 -2.03
N LEU A 354 -12.30 -4.72 -2.66
CA LEU A 354 -11.19 -3.77 -2.49
C LEU A 354 -11.32 -2.82 -1.29
N LYS A 355 -12.23 -3.08 -0.34
CA LYS A 355 -12.46 -2.21 0.84
C LYS A 355 -11.20 -1.93 1.67
N ARG A 356 -10.19 -2.80 1.63
CA ARG A 356 -8.91 -2.61 2.34
C ARG A 356 -7.81 -1.97 1.48
N LEU A 357 -8.06 -1.77 0.19
CA LEU A 357 -7.06 -1.15 -0.70
C LEU A 357 -6.69 0.28 -0.27
N PRO A 358 -7.63 1.18 0.08
CA PRO A 358 -7.24 2.52 0.54
C PRO A 358 -6.32 2.49 1.77
N ALA A 359 -6.60 1.62 2.74
CA ALA A 359 -5.77 1.47 3.94
C ALA A 359 -4.37 0.92 3.63
N TYR A 360 -4.26 -0.03 2.69
CA TYR A 360 -2.96 -0.50 2.20
C TYR A 360 -2.18 0.62 1.52
N LEU A 361 -2.83 1.40 0.65
CA LEU A 361 -2.21 2.52 -0.04
C LEU A 361 -1.79 3.66 0.91
N GLN A 362 -2.42 3.81 2.06
CA GLN A 362 -1.94 4.74 3.10
C GLN A 362 -0.50 4.44 3.49
N GLN A 363 -0.19 3.19 3.82
CA GLN A 363 1.19 2.83 4.16
C GLN A 363 2.08 2.91 2.93
N LEU A 364 1.67 2.32 1.81
CA LEU A 364 2.48 2.28 0.60
C LEU A 364 2.94 3.69 0.17
N THR A 365 2.05 4.67 0.17
CA THR A 365 2.31 6.00 -0.36
C THR A 365 2.89 6.95 0.68
N MET A 366 2.27 7.05 1.87
CA MET A 366 2.65 8.04 2.87
C MET A 366 3.95 7.68 3.59
N GLU A 367 4.19 6.40 3.88
CA GLU A 367 5.46 5.97 4.47
C GLU A 367 6.62 6.06 3.47
N SER A 368 6.34 5.85 2.17
CA SER A 368 7.35 6.01 1.11
C SER A 368 7.71 7.46 0.87
N ASN A 369 6.73 8.30 0.58
CA ASN A 369 6.94 9.65 0.07
C ASN A 369 6.66 10.76 1.09
N GLY A 370 6.24 10.45 2.30
CA GLY A 370 6.11 11.41 3.40
C GLY A 370 7.47 11.81 3.96
N LYS A 371 8.31 12.44 3.15
CA LYS A 371 9.70 12.81 3.45
C LYS A 371 9.92 14.31 3.21
N TYR A 372 10.71 14.94 4.04
CA TYR A 372 11.06 16.37 3.91
C TYR A 372 12.53 16.62 3.58
N VAL A 373 13.33 15.54 3.42
CA VAL A 373 14.77 15.62 3.13
C VAL A 373 15.06 14.89 1.82
N THR A 374 15.82 15.54 0.94
CA THR A 374 16.32 14.96 -0.31
C THR A 374 17.45 13.96 -0.06
N VAL A 375 17.80 13.17 -1.07
CA VAL A 375 18.88 12.16 -0.96
C VAL A 375 20.27 12.76 -0.69
N ASP A 376 20.49 14.06 -0.92
CA ASP A 376 21.73 14.77 -0.56
C ASP A 376 21.66 15.47 0.81
N GLY A 377 20.57 15.27 1.57
CA GLY A 377 20.42 15.80 2.92
C GLY A 377 19.88 17.24 3.00
N THR A 378 19.38 17.78 1.90
CA THR A 378 18.80 19.14 1.84
C THR A 378 17.30 19.09 2.12
N ASP A 379 16.76 20.05 2.87
CA ASP A 379 15.33 20.19 3.08
C ASP A 379 14.60 20.52 1.77
N VAL A 380 13.46 19.83 1.52
CA VAL A 380 12.63 20.13 0.35
C VAL A 380 11.91 21.47 0.51
N THR A 381 11.70 22.17 -0.61
CA THR A 381 10.96 23.45 -0.65
C THR A 381 9.64 23.33 -1.42
N TYR A 382 9.19 22.09 -1.64
CA TYR A 382 7.98 21.70 -2.38
C TYR A 382 7.21 20.64 -1.58
N ALA A 383 5.99 20.33 -2.00
CA ALA A 383 5.19 19.32 -1.33
C ALA A 383 5.68 17.90 -1.67
N THR A 384 5.58 16.98 -0.72
CA THR A 384 5.83 15.54 -0.92
C THR A 384 4.74 14.73 -0.22
N GLY A 385 4.50 13.50 -0.68
CA GLY A 385 3.69 12.52 0.02
C GLY A 385 2.27 12.99 0.38
N PRO A 386 1.36 13.22 -0.58
CA PRO A 386 -0.02 13.57 -0.26
C PRO A 386 -0.70 12.49 0.60
N ILE A 387 -1.67 12.90 1.42
CA ILE A 387 -2.44 12.00 2.27
C ILE A 387 -3.38 11.15 1.41
N TYR A 388 -3.22 9.83 1.47
CA TYR A 388 -4.11 8.89 0.80
C TYR A 388 -5.23 8.43 1.74
N TRP A 389 -6.45 8.38 1.22
CA TRP A 389 -7.62 7.92 1.97
C TRP A 389 -8.73 7.51 1.01
N GLY A 390 -9.74 6.82 1.50
CA GLY A 390 -10.88 6.46 0.67
C GLY A 390 -11.72 5.35 1.26
N GLU A 391 -12.82 5.08 0.60
CA GLU A 391 -13.79 4.03 0.92
C GLU A 391 -14.38 3.45 -0.37
N PRO A 392 -14.90 2.23 -0.35
CA PRO A 392 -15.62 1.71 -1.50
C PRO A 392 -16.82 2.58 -1.92
N GLY A 393 -16.99 2.78 -3.22
CA GLY A 393 -18.28 3.16 -3.75
C GLY A 393 -19.26 1.97 -3.66
N THR A 394 -20.53 2.19 -3.40
CA THR A 394 -21.22 3.48 -3.27
C THR A 394 -21.21 4.08 -1.87
N ASN A 395 -20.65 3.37 -0.87
CA ASN A 395 -20.67 3.78 0.54
C ASN A 395 -20.09 5.18 0.74
N GLY A 396 -18.94 5.48 0.15
CA GLY A 396 -18.29 6.78 0.22
C GLY A 396 -19.19 7.94 -0.23
N GLN A 397 -20.09 7.71 -1.21
CA GLN A 397 -21.05 8.72 -1.68
C GLN A 397 -21.99 9.21 -0.56
N HIS A 398 -22.29 8.33 0.39
CA HIS A 398 -23.18 8.62 1.51
C HIS A 398 -22.41 9.01 2.79
N SER A 399 -21.11 9.24 2.68
CA SER A 399 -20.24 9.61 3.81
C SER A 399 -19.57 10.97 3.59
N PHE A 400 -18.69 11.11 2.61
CA PHE A 400 -17.83 12.28 2.45
C PHE A 400 -17.84 12.93 1.06
N TYR A 401 -18.63 12.47 0.10
CA TYR A 401 -18.69 13.08 -1.24
C TYR A 401 -19.20 14.52 -1.23
N GLN A 402 -19.95 14.93 -0.20
CA GLN A 402 -20.29 16.33 0.01
C GLN A 402 -19.04 17.22 0.00
N LEU A 403 -17.97 16.81 0.70
CA LEU A 403 -16.71 17.53 0.73
C LEU A 403 -16.04 17.57 -0.65
N ILE A 404 -16.04 16.44 -1.36
CA ILE A 404 -15.37 16.34 -2.67
C ILE A 404 -16.08 17.24 -3.69
N HIS A 405 -17.42 17.26 -3.71
CA HIS A 405 -18.20 18.06 -4.65
C HIS A 405 -18.24 19.56 -4.33
N GLN A 406 -18.55 19.92 -3.08
CA GLN A 406 -18.84 21.31 -2.70
C GLN A 406 -17.90 21.87 -1.64
N GLY A 407 -16.91 21.10 -1.18
CA GLY A 407 -15.92 21.59 -0.23
C GLY A 407 -14.90 22.53 -0.87
N THR A 408 -14.15 23.23 -0.02
CA THR A 408 -13.12 24.21 -0.43
C THR A 408 -11.77 23.58 -0.77
N ARG A 409 -11.60 22.25 -0.54
CA ARG A 409 -10.36 21.53 -0.82
C ARG A 409 -10.38 20.92 -2.22
N LEU A 410 -9.24 20.99 -2.91
CA LEU A 410 -9.04 20.22 -4.14
C LEU A 410 -8.60 18.82 -3.76
N ILE A 411 -9.37 17.82 -4.17
CA ILE A 411 -9.12 16.40 -3.87
C ILE A 411 -9.11 15.65 -5.20
N PRO A 412 -7.94 15.38 -5.80
CA PRO A 412 -7.84 14.44 -6.90
C PRO A 412 -8.31 13.06 -6.46
N CYS A 413 -9.07 12.36 -7.32
CA CYS A 413 -9.64 11.06 -6.99
C CYS A 413 -9.24 10.01 -8.01
N ASP A 414 -8.94 8.78 -7.53
CA ASP A 414 -8.79 7.58 -8.34
C ASP A 414 -10.03 6.71 -8.17
N PHE A 415 -10.81 6.55 -9.22
CA PHE A 415 -11.96 5.64 -9.28
C PHE A 415 -11.50 4.32 -9.90
N ILE A 416 -11.72 3.20 -9.20
CA ILE A 416 -11.34 1.88 -9.66
C ILE A 416 -12.60 1.04 -9.85
N ALA A 417 -12.78 0.46 -11.05
CA ALA A 417 -13.95 -0.35 -11.35
C ALA A 417 -13.61 -1.50 -12.32
N PHE A 418 -14.53 -2.44 -12.45
CA PHE A 418 -14.36 -3.64 -13.26
C PHE A 418 -15.54 -3.82 -14.21
N GLY A 419 -15.26 -4.31 -15.42
CA GLY A 419 -16.29 -4.56 -16.44
C GLY A 419 -17.20 -5.76 -16.10
N GLN A 420 -16.72 -6.68 -15.25
CA GLN A 420 -17.46 -7.88 -14.89
C GLN A 420 -17.44 -8.08 -13.37
N PRO A 421 -18.58 -8.39 -12.75
CA PRO A 421 -18.65 -8.67 -11.32
C PRO A 421 -18.08 -10.06 -10.99
N LEU A 422 -17.56 -10.22 -9.76
CA LEU A 422 -17.22 -11.53 -9.20
C LEU A 422 -18.47 -12.31 -8.81
N ILE A 423 -19.50 -11.63 -8.36
CA ILE A 423 -20.80 -12.21 -7.98
C ILE A 423 -21.89 -11.51 -8.81
N PRO A 424 -22.34 -12.12 -9.92
CA PRO A 424 -23.43 -11.55 -10.71
C PRO A 424 -24.76 -11.64 -9.93
N LEU A 425 -25.40 -10.49 -9.72
CA LEU A 425 -26.66 -10.39 -8.99
C LEU A 425 -27.58 -9.35 -9.64
N GLY A 426 -28.47 -9.77 -10.51
CA GLY A 426 -29.45 -8.91 -11.18
C GLY A 426 -28.80 -7.63 -11.75
N ARG A 427 -29.34 -6.47 -11.41
CA ARG A 427 -28.89 -5.15 -11.88
C ARG A 427 -27.78 -4.51 -11.05
N HIS A 428 -27.26 -5.18 -10.01
CA HIS A 428 -26.35 -4.56 -9.05
C HIS A 428 -25.10 -3.99 -9.70
N HIS A 429 -24.53 -4.73 -10.64
CA HIS A 429 -23.28 -4.30 -11.30
C HIS A 429 -23.50 -3.08 -12.20
N ASP A 430 -24.58 -3.06 -13.01
CA ASP A 430 -24.90 -1.90 -13.86
C ASP A 430 -25.19 -0.65 -13.03
N LEU A 431 -25.87 -0.80 -11.88
CA LEU A 431 -26.11 0.28 -10.95
C LEU A 431 -24.81 0.80 -10.34
N LEU A 432 -23.88 -0.10 -9.98
CA LEU A 432 -22.57 0.26 -9.45
C LEU A 432 -21.76 1.06 -10.48
N LEU A 433 -21.65 0.57 -11.72
CA LEU A 433 -20.92 1.23 -12.80
C LEU A 433 -21.56 2.56 -13.21
N ALA A 434 -22.88 2.63 -13.28
CA ALA A 434 -23.60 3.88 -13.52
C ALA A 434 -23.23 4.96 -12.48
N ASN A 435 -23.05 4.57 -11.22
CA ASN A 435 -22.59 5.50 -10.18
C ASN A 435 -21.13 5.95 -10.40
N VAL A 436 -20.21 5.08 -10.79
CA VAL A 436 -18.82 5.49 -11.14
C VAL A 436 -18.85 6.57 -12.20
N PHE A 437 -19.53 6.30 -13.32
CA PHE A 437 -19.55 7.20 -14.46
C PHE A 437 -20.24 8.52 -14.13
N ALA A 438 -21.36 8.47 -13.42
CA ALA A 438 -22.09 9.66 -12.98
C ALA A 438 -21.27 10.51 -12.00
N GLN A 439 -20.56 9.90 -11.04
CA GLN A 439 -19.75 10.64 -10.08
C GLN A 439 -18.55 11.33 -10.75
N THR A 440 -17.83 10.64 -11.63
CA THR A 440 -16.72 11.24 -12.36
C THR A 440 -17.15 12.34 -13.31
N GLU A 441 -18.35 12.21 -13.93
CA GLU A 441 -18.97 13.25 -14.75
C GLU A 441 -19.36 14.46 -13.91
N ALA A 442 -20.08 14.25 -12.80
CA ALA A 442 -20.52 15.32 -11.91
C ALA A 442 -19.33 16.08 -11.28
N LEU A 443 -18.27 15.39 -10.90
CA LEU A 443 -17.04 16.00 -10.40
C LEU A 443 -16.36 16.87 -11.46
N ALA A 444 -16.29 16.41 -12.69
CA ALA A 444 -15.65 17.14 -13.78
C ALA A 444 -16.46 18.36 -14.22
N PHE A 445 -17.75 18.19 -14.44
CA PHE A 445 -18.58 19.21 -15.09
C PHE A 445 -19.43 20.03 -14.12
N GLY A 446 -19.84 19.45 -12.99
CA GLY A 446 -20.68 20.14 -12.02
C GLY A 446 -22.03 20.55 -12.59
N LYS A 447 -22.66 21.55 -11.96
CA LYS A 447 -23.95 22.12 -12.35
C LYS A 447 -23.94 23.63 -12.14
N THR A 448 -24.21 24.42 -13.19
CA THR A 448 -24.08 25.86 -13.14
C THR A 448 -25.30 26.51 -12.45
N PRO A 449 -25.20 27.78 -12.00
CA PRO A 449 -26.34 28.53 -11.46
C PRO A 449 -27.53 28.58 -12.44
N GLU A 450 -27.26 28.74 -13.73
CA GLU A 450 -28.30 28.84 -14.77
C GLU A 450 -29.04 27.49 -14.90
N GLN A 451 -28.31 26.37 -14.87
CA GLN A 451 -28.92 25.04 -14.87
C GLN A 451 -29.78 24.79 -13.64
N VAL A 452 -29.31 25.22 -12.45
CA VAL A 452 -30.04 25.08 -11.19
C VAL A 452 -31.32 25.93 -11.21
N LYS A 453 -31.27 27.16 -11.73
CA LYS A 453 -32.47 28.03 -11.90
C LYS A 453 -33.48 27.46 -12.89
N ALA A 454 -32.99 26.89 -14.00
CA ALA A 454 -33.85 26.29 -15.02
C ALA A 454 -34.68 25.10 -14.48
N GLU A 455 -34.26 24.49 -13.38
CA GLU A 455 -35.01 23.44 -12.67
C GLU A 455 -36.08 23.98 -11.70
N GLY A 456 -36.32 25.29 -11.68
CA GLY A 456 -37.31 25.92 -10.81
C GLY A 456 -36.80 26.13 -9.37
N THR A 457 -35.51 26.09 -9.14
CA THR A 457 -34.92 26.34 -7.80
C THR A 457 -35.10 27.82 -7.42
N PRO A 458 -35.65 28.15 -6.24
CA PRO A 458 -35.75 29.51 -5.75
C PRO A 458 -34.36 30.19 -5.64
N ASP A 459 -34.30 31.50 -5.95
CA ASP A 459 -33.02 32.22 -6.02
C ASP A 459 -32.14 32.09 -4.76
N TRP A 460 -32.74 32.12 -3.57
CA TRP A 460 -32.03 31.97 -2.31
C TRP A 460 -31.38 30.59 -2.14
N LEU A 461 -31.93 29.54 -2.78
CA LEU A 461 -31.44 28.16 -2.69
C LEU A 461 -30.43 27.83 -3.80
N VAL A 462 -30.38 28.61 -4.90
CA VAL A 462 -29.48 28.37 -6.04
C VAL A 462 -28.04 28.23 -5.61
N PRO A 463 -27.44 29.12 -4.79
CA PRO A 463 -26.01 28.99 -4.39
C PRO A 463 -25.70 27.68 -3.68
N HIS A 464 -26.67 27.10 -2.96
CA HIS A 464 -26.49 25.84 -2.22
C HIS A 464 -26.63 24.60 -3.11
N ARG A 465 -27.21 24.74 -4.31
CA ARG A 465 -27.42 23.63 -5.25
C ARG A 465 -26.49 23.67 -6.47
N VAL A 466 -25.62 24.65 -6.55
CA VAL A 466 -24.57 24.73 -7.56
C VAL A 466 -23.46 23.74 -7.24
N PHE A 467 -23.02 23.02 -8.23
CA PHE A 467 -21.81 22.20 -8.18
C PHE A 467 -20.76 22.85 -9.07
N GLN A 468 -19.67 23.30 -8.49
CA GLN A 468 -18.63 24.01 -9.24
C GLN A 468 -18.03 23.16 -10.36
N GLY A 469 -17.92 21.85 -10.13
CA GLY A 469 -17.20 20.96 -11.03
C GLY A 469 -15.69 21.20 -10.94
N ASN A 470 -14.97 20.91 -12.02
CA ASN A 470 -13.51 21.08 -12.14
C ASN A 470 -12.72 20.31 -11.09
N ARG A 471 -13.30 19.21 -10.58
CA ARG A 471 -12.71 18.28 -9.61
C ARG A 471 -12.06 17.15 -10.40
N PRO A 472 -10.73 17.01 -10.29
CA PRO A 472 -10.00 16.05 -11.12
C PRO A 472 -10.19 14.61 -10.67
N SER A 473 -10.21 13.71 -11.64
CA SER A 473 -10.21 12.27 -11.35
C SER A 473 -9.53 11.46 -12.45
N ASN A 474 -8.92 10.34 -12.03
CA ASN A 474 -8.59 9.22 -12.88
C ASN A 474 -9.70 8.17 -12.79
N THR A 475 -9.92 7.42 -13.87
CA THR A 475 -10.73 6.21 -13.83
C THR A 475 -9.88 5.03 -14.29
N ILE A 476 -9.74 4.03 -13.43
CA ILE A 476 -8.98 2.83 -13.68
C ILE A 476 -9.97 1.69 -13.88
N LEU A 477 -9.98 1.12 -15.10
CA LEU A 477 -10.85 0.00 -15.44
C LEU A 477 -10.03 -1.25 -15.76
N ALA A 478 -10.54 -2.40 -15.32
CA ALA A 478 -10.05 -3.70 -15.73
C ALA A 478 -11.23 -4.63 -16.04
N ALA A 479 -10.98 -5.75 -16.71
CA ALA A 479 -12.05 -6.66 -17.07
C ALA A 479 -12.77 -7.24 -15.85
N ARG A 480 -12.01 -7.78 -14.88
CA ARG A 480 -12.53 -8.41 -13.65
C ARG A 480 -11.46 -8.42 -12.57
N LEU A 481 -11.85 -8.37 -11.30
CA LEU A 481 -10.90 -8.51 -10.18
C LEU A 481 -10.44 -9.99 -10.07
N THR A 482 -9.30 -10.30 -10.69
CA THR A 482 -8.61 -11.59 -10.58
C THR A 482 -7.34 -11.44 -9.75
N PRO A 483 -6.70 -12.54 -9.33
CA PRO A 483 -5.38 -12.46 -8.68
C PRO A 483 -4.36 -11.68 -9.51
N GLU A 484 -4.27 -11.91 -10.82
CA GLU A 484 -3.38 -11.16 -11.72
C GLU A 484 -3.69 -9.66 -11.73
N VAL A 485 -4.97 -9.30 -11.82
CA VAL A 485 -5.39 -7.89 -11.86
C VAL A 485 -5.10 -7.20 -10.54
N LEU A 486 -5.24 -7.89 -9.40
CA LEU A 486 -4.81 -7.33 -8.12
C LEU A 486 -3.30 -7.03 -8.11
N GLY A 487 -2.48 -7.97 -8.58
CA GLY A 487 -1.04 -7.77 -8.71
C GLY A 487 -0.70 -6.55 -9.58
N LYS A 488 -1.35 -6.41 -10.74
CA LYS A 488 -1.19 -5.26 -11.65
C LYS A 488 -1.57 -3.94 -10.99
N LEU A 489 -2.68 -3.89 -10.25
CA LEU A 489 -3.12 -2.68 -9.55
C LEU A 489 -2.14 -2.28 -8.43
N VAL A 490 -1.63 -3.23 -7.67
CA VAL A 490 -0.66 -2.93 -6.60
C VAL A 490 0.65 -2.42 -7.22
N ALA A 491 1.20 -3.09 -8.22
CA ALA A 491 2.42 -2.66 -8.90
C ALA A 491 2.26 -1.29 -9.58
N LEU A 492 1.07 -0.98 -10.12
CA LEU A 492 0.74 0.33 -10.68
C LEU A 492 0.99 1.45 -9.65
N TYR A 493 0.49 1.27 -8.41
CA TYR A 493 0.70 2.25 -7.33
C TYR A 493 2.14 2.22 -6.78
N GLU A 494 2.77 1.05 -6.64
CA GLU A 494 4.18 0.94 -6.23
C GLU A 494 5.09 1.77 -7.13
N HIS A 495 4.91 1.63 -8.44
CA HIS A 495 5.73 2.32 -9.43
C HIS A 495 5.33 3.81 -9.63
N ALA A 496 4.09 4.19 -9.39
CA ALA A 496 3.69 5.60 -9.34
C ALA A 496 4.36 6.32 -8.16
N VAL A 497 4.40 5.68 -6.99
CA VAL A 497 5.12 6.16 -5.80
C VAL A 497 6.61 6.27 -6.07
N PHE A 498 7.22 5.26 -6.71
CA PHE A 498 8.62 5.30 -7.13
C PHE A 498 8.91 6.47 -8.05
N THR A 499 8.06 6.69 -9.06
CA THR A 499 8.20 7.81 -10.01
C THR A 499 8.21 9.15 -9.30
N GLN A 500 7.28 9.36 -8.38
CA GLN A 500 7.19 10.58 -7.58
C GLN A 500 8.44 10.76 -6.71
N GLY A 501 8.86 9.72 -5.99
CA GLY A 501 10.04 9.77 -5.13
C GLY A 501 11.34 10.09 -5.88
N ALA A 502 11.50 9.53 -7.08
CA ALA A 502 12.64 9.83 -7.95
C ALA A 502 12.64 11.29 -8.41
N ILE A 503 11.48 11.86 -8.78
CA ILE A 503 11.36 13.26 -9.18
C ILE A 503 11.58 14.19 -7.98
N TRP A 504 10.96 13.90 -6.82
CA TRP A 504 11.13 14.67 -5.58
C TRP A 504 12.52 14.51 -4.96
N GLN A 505 13.35 13.63 -5.51
CA GLN A 505 14.72 13.37 -5.02
C GLN A 505 14.75 12.90 -3.56
N ILE A 506 13.77 12.14 -3.11
CA ILE A 506 13.65 11.63 -1.74
C ILE A 506 13.90 10.12 -1.69
N ASN A 507 14.25 9.58 -0.50
CA ASN A 507 14.34 8.15 -0.31
C ASN A 507 12.96 7.54 0.01
N SER A 508 12.33 6.90 -0.96
CA SER A 508 11.01 6.27 -0.80
C SER A 508 11.06 4.93 -0.05
N PHE A 509 12.23 4.41 0.32
CA PHE A 509 12.38 3.02 0.75
C PHE A 509 12.85 2.83 2.20
N ASP A 510 13.12 3.91 2.92
CA ASP A 510 13.33 3.91 4.36
C ASP A 510 12.09 4.44 5.12
N GLN A 511 12.14 4.45 6.47
CA GLN A 511 11.05 4.90 7.32
C GLN A 511 11.54 5.43 8.69
N TRP A 512 12.55 6.27 8.71
CA TRP A 512 13.14 6.82 9.94
C TRP A 512 12.14 7.53 10.85
N GLY A 513 11.07 8.11 10.27
CA GLY A 513 10.03 8.84 10.99
C GLY A 513 9.24 8.02 12.01
N VAL A 514 9.27 6.69 11.94
CA VAL A 514 8.55 5.82 12.89
C VAL A 514 9.42 5.32 14.06
N GLU A 515 10.73 5.64 14.08
CA GLU A 515 11.64 5.07 15.08
C GLU A 515 11.57 5.79 16.44
N LEU A 516 11.44 7.12 16.46
CA LEU A 516 11.44 7.89 17.70
C LEU A 516 10.31 7.48 18.66
N GLY A 517 9.10 7.27 18.12
CA GLY A 517 7.95 6.84 18.93
C GLY A 517 8.19 5.50 19.63
N LYS A 518 8.82 4.54 18.96
CA LYS A 518 9.18 3.23 19.53
C LYS A 518 10.16 3.37 20.71
N VAL A 519 11.20 4.18 20.53
CA VAL A 519 12.20 4.44 21.58
C VAL A 519 11.55 5.07 22.82
N LEU A 520 10.66 6.05 22.62
CA LEU A 520 9.94 6.69 23.70
C LEU A 520 8.98 5.72 24.40
N ALA A 521 8.25 4.90 23.65
CA ALA A 521 7.36 3.88 24.21
C ALA A 521 8.11 2.89 25.10
N GLN A 522 9.29 2.39 24.68
CA GLN A 522 10.12 1.49 25.47
C GLN A 522 10.56 2.10 26.80
N ARG A 523 10.71 3.43 26.90
CA ARG A 523 11.02 4.13 28.14
C ARG A 523 9.79 4.27 29.05
N ILE A 524 8.60 4.45 28.46
CA ILE A 524 7.34 4.66 29.20
C ILE A 524 6.78 3.34 29.76
N VAL A 525 6.92 2.22 29.04
CA VAL A 525 6.37 0.92 29.47
C VAL A 525 6.73 0.57 30.92
N PRO A 526 7.99 0.56 31.36
CA PRO A 526 8.32 0.24 32.73
C PRO A 526 7.76 1.25 33.77
N GLU A 527 7.55 2.52 33.35
CA GLU A 527 6.92 3.53 34.23
C GLU A 527 5.42 3.26 34.45
N LEU A 528 4.76 2.65 33.45
CA LEU A 528 3.37 2.23 33.55
C LEU A 528 3.22 0.94 34.36
N GLU A 529 4.15 -0.01 34.23
CA GLU A 529 4.10 -1.34 34.81
C GLU A 529 4.59 -1.37 36.29
N SER A 530 5.45 -0.44 36.69
CA SER A 530 6.02 -0.38 38.03
C SER A 530 4.95 -0.36 39.13
N SER A 531 5.11 -1.15 40.17
CA SER A 531 4.26 -1.10 41.38
C SER A 531 4.50 0.16 42.19
N ALA A 532 5.74 0.69 42.24
CA ALA A 532 6.10 1.93 42.88
C ALA A 532 5.84 3.16 42.01
N ALA A 533 5.76 4.35 42.62
CA ALA A 533 5.67 5.61 41.89
C ALA A 533 6.99 5.86 41.11
N PRO A 534 7.00 5.89 39.78
CA PRO A 534 8.21 6.10 39.02
C PRO A 534 8.68 7.56 39.06
N ALA A 535 9.99 7.77 38.96
CA ALA A 535 10.55 9.08 38.71
C ALA A 535 10.36 9.40 37.21
N LEU A 536 9.47 10.34 36.90
CA LEU A 536 9.11 10.71 35.52
C LEU A 536 10.00 11.86 35.04
N ALA A 537 10.60 11.68 33.84
CA ALA A 537 11.52 12.64 33.22
C ALA A 537 11.08 13.02 31.79
N HIS A 538 9.78 13.05 31.54
CA HIS A 538 9.18 13.50 30.28
C HIS A 538 8.70 14.96 30.38
N ASP A 539 8.12 15.48 29.31
CA ASP A 539 7.42 16.76 29.38
C ASP A 539 6.22 16.72 30.34
N SER A 540 5.73 17.90 30.74
CA SER A 540 4.68 18.01 31.77
C SER A 540 3.37 17.31 31.38
N SER A 541 3.02 17.27 30.07
CA SER A 541 1.83 16.60 29.57
C SER A 541 1.96 15.09 29.68
N THR A 542 3.06 14.52 29.16
CA THR A 542 3.34 13.07 29.23
C THR A 542 3.41 12.60 30.68
N ASN A 543 4.12 13.32 31.56
CA ASN A 543 4.17 13.01 32.97
C ASN A 543 2.79 13.00 33.64
N ASN A 544 1.92 13.96 33.29
CA ASN A 544 0.57 14.04 33.83
C ASN A 544 -0.32 12.89 33.31
N LEU A 545 -0.20 12.53 32.03
CA LEU A 545 -0.95 11.40 31.44
C LEU A 545 -0.56 10.07 32.08
N ILE A 546 0.74 9.83 32.33
CA ILE A 546 1.23 8.62 33.01
C ILE A 546 0.64 8.54 34.42
N ARG A 547 0.70 9.64 35.20
CA ARG A 547 0.11 9.68 36.57
C ARG A 547 -1.40 9.44 36.53
N ARG A 548 -2.11 10.04 35.57
CA ARG A 548 -3.57 9.90 35.42
C ARG A 548 -3.96 8.47 35.08
N TYR A 549 -3.26 7.86 34.11
CA TYR A 549 -3.47 6.46 33.73
C TYR A 549 -3.26 5.52 34.95
N ARG A 550 -2.13 5.65 35.65
CA ARG A 550 -1.81 4.82 36.81
C ARG A 550 -2.87 4.94 37.90
N LYS A 551 -3.38 6.17 38.14
CA LYS A 551 -4.49 6.40 39.09
C LYS A 551 -5.77 5.66 38.67
N ILE A 552 -6.16 5.71 37.41
CA ILE A 552 -7.35 5.02 36.91
C ILE A 552 -7.17 3.50 37.05
N ARG A 553 -6.02 2.97 36.65
CA ARG A 553 -5.72 1.52 36.71
C ARG A 553 -5.71 0.99 38.16
N SER A 554 -5.32 1.79 39.16
CA SER A 554 -5.30 1.36 40.55
C SER A 554 -6.69 1.38 41.22
N THR A 555 -7.70 1.93 40.57
CA THR A 555 -9.09 1.98 41.04
C THR A 555 -9.98 0.91 40.41
N SER A 556 -9.49 0.20 39.40
CA SER A 556 -10.11 -0.98 38.78
C SER A 556 -9.47 -2.26 39.31
#